data_a2b2db00e9721d774cb9481a232f1b7f
#
_entry.id   a2b2db00e9721d774cb9481a232f1b7f
#
_cell.length_a   1.000
_cell.length_b   1.000
_cell.length_c   1.000
_cell.angle_alpha   90.00
_cell.angle_beta   90.00
_cell.angle_gamma   90.00
#
_symmetry.space_group_name_H-M   'P 1'
#
loop_
_entity.id
_entity.type
_entity.pdbx_description
1 polymer ?
#
loop_
_entity_poly.entity_id
_entity_poly.type
_entity_poly.pdbx_seq_one_letter_code
_entity_poly.pdbx_strand_id
1 'polypeptide(L)'
;MEIVKAIIHIIKTKKRALWFLFFFLSSVFILHYSISDRIYISSIKLAHNSQDGSYNSSGLSRIVSSFSSSNLNSVSSSTTNFDMIPEVLSSRDFLNKILDKEFFYNGKMEKLYMIYSNKNSDDPNIPLLKLDGRKELLKNISVSKNLNNPIIGISISSNNRQLSMDIATSILGQLELELTNFQLERLDKKIGVIQNQVESTSGELALLEEELRKFRVNNSNILQSPTLRMQESNKLRDILVLSNTYSSLKVELELAKIKYFEEANVLQVIDSPNLPLKKSGPRLRYMLMRLVFTFSFFTLFYVYVTLLLKSDFGKEIKNTISVNRELD
;
A
#
# COMPACT_ATOMS: atom_id res chain seq x y z
N MET A 1 12.37 50.83 -16.42
CA MET A 1 13.80 51.02 -16.09
C MET A 1 13.98 51.84 -14.80
N GLU A 2 13.11 52.81 -14.50
CA GLU A 2 13.17 53.63 -13.26
C GLU A 2 12.96 52.84 -11.97
N ILE A 3 12.02 51.88 -11.95
CA ILE A 3 11.73 51.06 -10.76
C ILE A 3 12.98 50.26 -10.33
N VAL A 4 13.73 49.73 -11.28
CA VAL A 4 14.96 48.96 -10.99
C VAL A 4 16.03 49.85 -10.39
N LYS A 5 16.18 51.10 -10.89
CA LYS A 5 17.10 52.11 -10.32
C LYS A 5 16.70 52.49 -8.90
N ALA A 6 15.40 52.67 -8.64
CA ALA A 6 14.88 52.97 -7.30
C ALA A 6 15.14 51.82 -6.33
N ILE A 7 14.94 50.58 -6.74
CA ILE A 7 15.24 49.37 -5.94
C ILE A 7 16.72 49.31 -5.57
N ILE A 8 17.62 49.51 -6.55
CA ILE A 8 19.07 49.49 -6.31
C ILE A 8 19.50 50.64 -5.37
N HIS A 9 18.88 51.80 -5.50
CA HIS A 9 19.18 52.95 -4.61
C HIS A 9 18.74 52.69 -3.17
N ILE A 10 17.55 52.06 -2.95
CA ILE A 10 17.06 51.67 -1.60
C ILE A 10 17.96 50.61 -0.99
N ILE A 11 18.39 49.61 -1.77
CA ILE A 11 19.31 48.58 -1.31
C ILE A 11 20.63 49.16 -0.86
N LYS A 12 21.18 50.15 -1.60
CA LYS A 12 22.43 50.83 -1.22
C LYS A 12 22.30 51.70 0.03
N THR A 13 21.24 52.47 0.13
CA THR A 13 21.03 53.40 1.27
C THR A 13 20.68 52.70 2.58
N LYS A 14 19.94 51.56 2.53
CA LYS A 14 19.49 50.80 3.71
C LYS A 14 20.28 49.49 3.93
N LYS A 15 21.51 49.44 3.46
CA LYS A 15 22.39 48.27 3.53
C LYS A 15 22.50 47.71 4.97
N ARG A 16 22.58 48.55 5.99
CA ARG A 16 22.68 48.12 7.39
C ARG A 16 21.40 47.37 7.85
N ALA A 17 20.22 47.84 7.50
CA ALA A 17 18.95 47.20 7.87
C ALA A 17 18.80 45.86 7.18
N LEU A 18 19.20 45.72 5.91
CA LEU A 18 19.19 44.45 5.19
C LEU A 18 20.16 43.40 5.79
N TRP A 19 21.35 43.84 6.26
CA TRP A 19 22.27 42.98 6.97
C TRP A 19 21.70 42.48 8.30
N PHE A 20 21.04 43.35 9.09
CA PHE A 20 20.35 42.93 10.32
C PHE A 20 19.24 41.91 10.03
N LEU A 21 18.44 42.13 9.01
CA LEU A 21 17.38 41.23 8.60
C LEU A 21 17.95 39.88 8.17
N PHE A 22 19.06 39.84 7.43
CA PHE A 22 19.76 38.64 7.04
C PHE A 22 20.28 37.86 8.25
N PHE A 23 20.97 38.52 9.20
CA PHE A 23 21.47 37.87 10.39
C PHE A 23 20.34 37.35 11.29
N PHE A 24 19.26 38.09 11.43
CA PHE A 24 18.08 37.67 12.20
C PHE A 24 17.43 36.43 11.59
N LEU A 25 17.14 36.42 10.29
CA LEU A 25 16.60 35.27 9.59
C LEU A 25 17.53 34.06 9.64
N SER A 26 18.83 34.26 9.48
CA SER A 26 19.83 33.22 9.60
C SER A 26 19.86 32.61 11.00
N SER A 27 19.79 33.44 12.06
CA SER A 27 19.74 32.98 13.44
C SER A 27 18.49 32.13 13.72
N VAL A 28 17.32 32.59 13.30
CA VAL A 28 16.05 31.84 13.43
C VAL A 28 16.14 30.48 12.69
N PHE A 29 16.78 30.48 11.51
CA PHE A 29 16.94 29.25 10.70
C PHE A 29 17.90 28.27 11.35
N ILE A 30 19.02 28.73 11.92
CA ILE A 30 19.97 27.89 12.66
C ILE A 30 19.29 27.27 13.88
N LEU A 31 18.52 28.08 14.62
CA LEU A 31 17.76 27.62 15.78
C LEU A 31 16.74 26.55 15.37
N HIS A 32 15.99 26.77 14.30
CA HIS A 32 15.03 25.78 13.77
C HIS A 32 15.72 24.49 13.33
N TYR A 33 16.90 24.58 12.69
CA TYR A 33 17.69 23.41 12.31
C TYR A 33 18.18 22.61 13.51
N SER A 34 18.59 23.30 14.59
CA SER A 34 19.10 22.68 15.82
C SER A 34 17.99 21.95 16.58
N ILE A 35 16.74 22.43 16.53
CA ILE A 35 15.59 21.85 17.21
C ILE A 35 14.94 20.74 16.36
N SER A 36 15.19 20.72 15.03
CA SER A 36 14.56 19.76 14.15
C SER A 36 15.07 18.33 14.40
N ASP A 37 14.13 17.41 14.64
CA ASP A 37 14.43 16.02 14.92
C ASP A 37 15.14 15.32 13.75
N ARG A 38 16.06 14.43 14.09
CA ARG A 38 16.77 13.60 13.12
C ARG A 38 15.87 12.49 12.65
N ILE A 39 15.66 12.36 11.34
CA ILE A 39 14.84 11.33 10.74
C ILE A 39 15.73 10.25 10.13
N TYR A 40 15.47 9.00 10.48
CA TYR A 40 16.09 7.81 9.93
C TYR A 40 15.04 7.02 9.17
N ILE A 41 15.40 6.49 8.00
CA ILE A 41 14.48 5.75 7.13
C ILE A 41 15.05 4.36 6.93
N SER A 42 14.27 3.34 7.29
CA SER A 42 14.49 1.95 6.89
C SER A 42 13.55 1.61 5.75
N SER A 43 14.05 0.93 4.73
CA SER A 43 13.29 0.59 3.52
C SER A 43 13.26 -0.90 3.27
N ILE A 44 12.12 -1.35 2.75
CA ILE A 44 11.84 -2.71 2.32
C ILE A 44 11.54 -2.65 0.84
N LYS A 45 12.05 -3.60 0.05
CA LYS A 45 11.66 -3.77 -1.35
C LYS A 45 11.09 -5.17 -1.56
N LEU A 46 9.88 -5.21 -2.08
CA LEU A 46 9.16 -6.43 -2.39
C LEU A 46 9.00 -6.58 -3.89
N ALA A 47 9.27 -7.77 -4.41
CA ALA A 47 8.92 -8.11 -5.78
C ALA A 47 7.63 -8.92 -5.79
N HIS A 48 6.83 -8.70 -6.81
CA HIS A 48 5.79 -9.64 -7.15
C HIS A 48 6.43 -10.90 -7.71
N ASN A 49 6.21 -12.01 -7.05
CA ASN A 49 6.45 -13.29 -7.68
C ASN A 49 5.30 -13.52 -8.69
N SER A 50 5.37 -12.85 -9.83
CA SER A 50 4.55 -13.21 -10.98
C SER A 50 5.07 -14.53 -11.55
N GLN A 51 4.99 -15.57 -10.75
CA GLN A 51 4.81 -16.89 -11.31
C GLN A 51 3.36 -16.99 -11.85
N ASP A 52 2.97 -16.04 -12.69
CA ASP A 52 2.22 -16.38 -13.89
C ASP A 52 3.16 -17.26 -14.71
N GLY A 53 3.52 -18.38 -14.05
CA GLY A 53 4.12 -19.48 -14.71
C GLY A 53 3.18 -19.89 -15.81
N SER A 54 3.46 -19.39 -17.00
CA SER A 54 3.47 -20.27 -18.13
C SER A 54 4.30 -21.47 -17.67
N TYR A 55 3.68 -22.34 -16.86
CA TYR A 55 4.13 -23.70 -16.74
C TYR A 55 3.94 -24.29 -18.14
N ASN A 56 4.93 -24.04 -19.00
CA ASN A 56 5.29 -24.91 -20.10
C ASN A 56 5.78 -26.24 -19.50
N SER A 57 5.03 -26.79 -18.54
CA SER A 57 5.07 -28.20 -18.25
C SER A 57 4.37 -28.85 -19.43
N SER A 58 5.18 -29.16 -20.43
CA SER A 58 4.88 -29.62 -21.77
C SER A 58 4.01 -30.92 -21.88
N GLY A 59 3.39 -31.35 -20.83
CA GLY A 59 2.49 -32.49 -20.78
C GLY A 59 1.10 -32.13 -20.24
N LEU A 60 1.00 -31.52 -19.05
CA LEU A 60 -0.27 -31.24 -18.37
C LEU A 60 -1.05 -30.08 -19.00
N SER A 61 -0.37 -29.01 -19.45
CA SER A 61 -1.03 -27.89 -20.13
C SER A 61 -1.69 -28.26 -21.46
N ARG A 62 -1.14 -29.26 -22.17
CA ARG A 62 -1.77 -29.82 -23.38
C ARG A 62 -3.01 -30.65 -23.07
N ILE A 63 -3.01 -31.35 -21.94
CA ILE A 63 -4.18 -32.15 -21.51
C ILE A 63 -5.29 -31.18 -21.03
N VAL A 64 -4.96 -30.15 -20.25
CA VAL A 64 -5.93 -29.15 -19.77
C VAL A 64 -6.46 -28.30 -20.94
N SER A 65 -5.62 -27.90 -21.89
CA SER A 65 -6.06 -27.11 -23.05
C SER A 65 -6.92 -27.91 -24.05
N SER A 66 -6.75 -29.23 -24.14
CA SER A 66 -7.61 -30.08 -24.98
C SER A 66 -9.01 -30.28 -24.40
N PHE A 67 -9.18 -30.16 -23.07
CA PHE A 67 -10.48 -30.24 -22.39
C PHE A 67 -11.15 -28.88 -22.19
N SER A 68 -10.40 -27.77 -22.24
CA SER A 68 -10.90 -26.39 -21.99
C SER A 68 -11.14 -25.58 -23.26
N SER A 69 -11.57 -26.23 -24.36
CA SER A 69 -11.92 -25.49 -25.59
C SER A 69 -13.20 -24.64 -25.50
N SER A 70 -13.74 -24.44 -24.31
CA SER A 70 -14.87 -23.52 -24.07
C SER A 70 -14.62 -22.62 -22.85
N ASN A 71 -14.24 -21.38 -23.14
CA ASN A 71 -14.47 -20.18 -22.29
C ASN A 71 -13.93 -20.13 -20.85
N LEU A 72 -12.77 -20.73 -20.51
CA LEU A 72 -12.14 -20.49 -19.21
C LEU A 72 -11.08 -19.37 -19.20
N ASN A 73 -11.08 -18.51 -20.22
CA ASN A 73 -10.15 -17.36 -20.30
C ASN A 73 -10.52 -16.17 -19.40
N SER A 74 -11.47 -16.30 -18.49
CA SER A 74 -11.96 -15.14 -17.73
C SER A 74 -11.70 -15.17 -16.22
N VAL A 75 -10.88 -16.05 -15.69
CA VAL A 75 -10.57 -16.05 -14.23
C VAL A 75 -9.07 -15.97 -13.93
N SER A 76 -8.28 -15.50 -14.87
CA SER A 76 -6.92 -15.04 -14.60
C SER A 76 -6.87 -13.54 -14.26
N SER A 77 -7.86 -13.00 -13.55
CA SER A 77 -7.62 -11.79 -12.78
C SER A 77 -6.93 -12.22 -11.48
N SER A 78 -5.68 -12.59 -11.57
CA SER A 78 -4.76 -12.40 -10.46
C SER A 78 -4.70 -10.89 -10.20
N THR A 79 -5.75 -10.37 -9.55
CA THR A 79 -5.62 -9.10 -8.84
C THR A 79 -4.45 -9.35 -7.92
N THR A 80 -3.31 -8.89 -8.36
CA THR A 80 -2.04 -9.20 -7.74
C THR A 80 -2.14 -8.76 -6.31
N ASN A 81 -1.88 -9.61 -5.35
CA ASN A 81 -1.88 -9.31 -3.91
C ASN A 81 -1.09 -8.03 -3.60
N PHE A 82 -0.24 -7.61 -4.54
CA PHE A 82 0.54 -6.38 -4.53
C PHE A 82 -0.29 -5.10 -4.57
N ASP A 83 -1.39 -5.07 -5.31
CA ASP A 83 -2.26 -3.89 -5.37
C ASP A 83 -2.96 -3.65 -4.05
N MET A 84 -3.11 -4.69 -3.23
CA MET A 84 -3.70 -4.61 -1.91
C MET A 84 -2.73 -4.15 -0.80
N ILE A 85 -1.41 -4.17 -1.04
CA ILE A 85 -0.41 -3.81 -0.01
C ILE A 85 -0.66 -2.43 0.61
N PRO A 86 -0.89 -1.34 -0.15
CA PRO A 86 -1.18 -0.03 0.45
C PRO A 86 -2.45 -0.05 1.30
N GLU A 87 -3.47 -0.77 0.86
CA GLU A 87 -4.75 -0.92 1.55
C GLU A 87 -4.57 -1.69 2.88
N VAL A 88 -3.85 -2.82 2.84
CA VAL A 88 -3.54 -3.62 4.02
C VAL A 88 -2.74 -2.80 5.03
N LEU A 89 -1.69 -2.09 4.58
CA LEU A 89 -0.86 -1.24 5.45
C LEU A 89 -1.64 -0.09 6.09
N SER A 90 -2.70 0.39 5.45
CA SER A 90 -3.57 1.45 5.97
C SER A 90 -4.74 0.91 6.81
N SER A 91 -4.94 -0.40 6.84
CA SER A 91 -6.06 -1.01 7.55
C SER A 91 -5.93 -0.83 9.08
N ARG A 92 -7.06 -0.63 9.73
CA ARG A 92 -7.11 -0.43 11.19
C ARG A 92 -6.54 -1.61 11.96
N ASP A 93 -6.87 -2.83 11.54
CA ASP A 93 -6.46 -4.05 12.24
C ASP A 93 -4.95 -4.28 12.10
N PHE A 94 -4.40 -4.09 10.91
CA PHE A 94 -2.97 -4.18 10.67
C PHE A 94 -2.20 -3.19 11.55
N LEU A 95 -2.60 -1.92 11.55
CA LEU A 95 -1.96 -0.88 12.34
C LEU A 95 -2.04 -1.17 13.84
N ASN A 96 -3.19 -1.66 14.33
CA ASN A 96 -3.34 -2.02 15.73
C ASN A 96 -2.41 -3.18 16.12
N LYS A 97 -2.25 -4.20 15.27
CA LYS A 97 -1.32 -5.31 15.50
C LYS A 97 0.12 -4.85 15.60
N ILE A 98 0.53 -3.87 14.79
CA ILE A 98 1.88 -3.26 14.89
C ILE A 98 2.01 -2.40 16.15
N LEU A 99 1.00 -1.60 16.47
CA LEU A 99 1.00 -0.72 17.65
C LEU A 99 1.04 -1.48 18.98
N ASP A 100 0.49 -2.68 19.02
CA ASP A 100 0.48 -3.55 20.22
C ASP A 100 1.82 -4.29 20.43
N LYS A 101 2.71 -4.31 19.43
CA LYS A 101 4.05 -4.91 19.59
C LYS A 101 4.94 -4.04 20.46
N GLU A 102 5.85 -4.70 21.17
CA GLU A 102 6.84 -4.07 22.05
C GLU A 102 8.14 -3.81 21.28
N PHE A 103 8.69 -2.63 21.47
CA PHE A 103 9.93 -2.19 20.85
C PHE A 103 10.89 -1.64 21.90
N PHE A 104 12.17 -1.82 21.66
CA PHE A 104 13.21 -1.26 22.54
C PHE A 104 13.40 0.24 22.22
N TYR A 105 13.01 1.09 23.16
CA TYR A 105 13.13 2.54 23.03
C TYR A 105 13.60 3.15 24.34
N ASN A 106 14.62 4.03 24.28
CA ASN A 106 15.20 4.74 25.46
C ASN A 106 15.56 3.84 26.64
N GLY A 107 16.06 2.60 26.37
CA GLY A 107 16.48 1.66 27.40
C GLY A 107 15.37 0.82 28.01
N LYS A 108 14.14 0.89 27.50
CA LYS A 108 12.98 0.13 27.96
C LYS A 108 12.27 -0.55 26.81
N MET A 109 11.57 -1.64 27.11
CA MET A 109 10.62 -2.27 26.18
C MET A 109 9.25 -1.62 26.38
N GLU A 110 8.75 -0.98 25.34
CA GLU A 110 7.46 -0.28 25.39
C GLU A 110 6.65 -0.57 24.12
N LYS A 111 5.31 -0.58 24.25
CA LYS A 111 4.43 -0.75 23.10
C LYS A 111 4.47 0.49 22.20
N LEU A 112 4.39 0.27 20.89
CA LEU A 112 4.59 1.36 19.91
C LEU A 112 3.60 2.53 20.09
N TYR A 113 2.34 2.26 20.48
CA TYR A 113 1.38 3.33 20.73
C TYR A 113 1.77 4.23 21.92
N MET A 114 2.51 3.69 22.92
CA MET A 114 3.04 4.48 24.04
C MET A 114 4.22 5.36 23.58
N ILE A 115 5.12 4.80 22.77
CA ILE A 115 6.25 5.54 22.20
C ILE A 115 5.75 6.75 21.39
N TYR A 116 4.71 6.58 20.57
CA TYR A 116 4.16 7.65 19.75
C TYR A 116 3.32 8.68 20.53
N SER A 117 2.66 8.27 21.60
CA SER A 117 1.86 9.19 22.42
C SER A 117 2.71 9.98 23.43
N ASN A 118 3.98 9.57 23.66
CA ASN A 118 4.87 10.14 24.68
C ASN A 118 4.21 10.24 26.06
N LYS A 119 3.31 9.29 26.38
CA LYS A 119 2.56 9.23 27.63
C LYS A 119 2.90 7.96 28.41
N ASN A 120 2.76 8.02 29.73
CA ASN A 120 3.02 6.89 30.61
C ASN A 120 1.93 5.81 30.49
N SER A 121 2.30 4.56 30.79
CA SER A 121 1.43 3.37 30.73
C SER A 121 0.15 3.41 31.59
N ASP A 122 0.02 4.39 32.48
CA ASP A 122 -1.08 4.49 33.43
C ASP A 122 -2.25 5.37 32.92
N ASP A 123 -2.23 5.81 31.67
CA ASP A 123 -3.34 6.60 31.10
C ASP A 123 -4.54 5.69 30.80
N PRO A 124 -5.73 5.93 31.40
CA PRO A 124 -6.90 5.05 31.26
C PRO A 124 -7.52 5.02 29.85
N ASN A 125 -7.06 5.87 28.91
CA ASN A 125 -7.63 6.03 27.58
C ASN A 125 -6.83 5.30 26.48
N ILE A 126 -6.56 4.00 26.64
CA ILE A 126 -5.86 3.17 25.64
C ILE A 126 -6.44 3.31 24.22
N PRO A 127 -7.79 3.35 24.00
CA PRO A 127 -8.34 3.51 22.66
C PRO A 127 -7.94 4.83 21.98
N LEU A 128 -7.85 5.92 22.74
CA LEU A 128 -7.44 7.23 22.24
C LEU A 128 -5.94 7.24 21.90
N LEU A 129 -5.10 6.63 22.74
CA LEU A 129 -3.68 6.47 22.50
C LEU A 129 -3.41 5.66 21.21
N LYS A 130 -4.16 4.59 20.98
CA LYS A 130 -4.09 3.81 19.74
C LYS A 130 -4.56 4.61 18.52
N LEU A 131 -5.55 5.49 18.66
CA LEU A 131 -6.00 6.36 17.57
C LEU A 131 -4.89 7.33 17.14
N ASP A 132 -4.24 7.97 18.08
CA ASP A 132 -3.14 8.91 17.80
C ASP A 132 -1.90 8.15 17.32
N GLY A 133 -1.60 7.00 17.90
CA GLY A 133 -0.55 6.11 17.43
C GLY A 133 -0.73 5.66 15.98
N ARG A 134 -1.97 5.33 15.55
CA ARG A 134 -2.27 5.00 14.15
C ARG A 134 -1.99 6.16 13.20
N LYS A 135 -2.41 7.38 13.56
CA LYS A 135 -2.16 8.58 12.74
C LYS A 135 -0.66 8.83 12.57
N GLU A 136 0.10 8.71 13.65
CA GLU A 136 1.54 8.92 13.61
C GLU A 136 2.25 7.79 12.85
N LEU A 137 1.85 6.52 13.03
CA LEU A 137 2.38 5.40 12.27
C LEU A 137 2.13 5.55 10.77
N LEU A 138 0.90 5.92 10.36
CA LEU A 138 0.56 6.17 8.96
C LEU A 138 1.38 7.29 8.34
N LYS A 139 1.63 8.37 9.07
CA LYS A 139 2.48 9.48 8.62
C LYS A 139 3.93 9.05 8.41
N ASN A 140 4.39 8.08 9.19
CA ASN A 140 5.75 7.56 9.16
C ASN A 140 5.96 6.42 8.15
N ILE A 141 4.89 5.85 7.59
CA ILE A 141 4.93 4.85 6.53
C ILE A 141 4.76 5.55 5.18
N SER A 142 5.64 5.24 4.24
CA SER A 142 5.54 5.69 2.84
C SER A 142 5.65 4.50 1.92
N VAL A 143 4.67 4.32 1.05
CA VAL A 143 4.64 3.26 0.04
C VAL A 143 4.91 3.88 -1.32
N SER A 144 5.87 3.32 -2.05
CA SER A 144 6.20 3.71 -3.42
C SER A 144 5.99 2.53 -4.35
N LYS A 145 5.14 2.71 -5.36
CA LYS A 145 4.91 1.73 -6.42
C LYS A 145 5.47 2.29 -7.72
N ASN A 146 6.31 1.53 -8.39
CA ASN A 146 6.79 1.88 -9.71
C ASN A 146 5.86 1.23 -10.75
N LEU A 147 5.26 2.04 -11.62
CA LEU A 147 4.35 1.57 -12.66
C LEU A 147 5.04 0.68 -13.72
N ASN A 148 6.35 0.86 -13.90
CA ASN A 148 7.12 0.14 -14.90
C ASN A 148 7.81 -1.13 -14.39
N ASN A 149 7.86 -1.33 -13.07
CA ASN A 149 8.49 -2.48 -12.44
C ASN A 149 7.57 -3.06 -11.37
N PRO A 150 7.43 -4.38 -11.30
CA PRO A 150 6.61 -5.04 -10.28
C PRO A 150 7.29 -5.03 -8.90
N ILE A 151 7.82 -3.87 -8.50
CA ILE A 151 8.50 -3.67 -7.21
C ILE A 151 7.75 -2.63 -6.41
N ILE A 152 7.46 -2.99 -5.16
CA ILE A 152 6.91 -2.07 -4.16
C ILE A 152 7.99 -1.76 -3.13
N GLY A 153 8.23 -0.47 -2.92
CA GLY A 153 9.08 0.03 -1.85
C GLY A 153 8.22 0.50 -0.67
N ILE A 154 8.50 0.00 0.53
CA ILE A 154 7.90 0.46 1.77
C ILE A 154 9.01 1.12 2.59
N SER A 155 8.82 2.36 3.00
CA SER A 155 9.80 3.12 3.77
C SER A 155 9.20 3.56 5.09
N ILE A 156 9.91 3.29 6.17
CA ILE A 156 9.50 3.61 7.53
C ILE A 156 10.45 4.65 8.11
N SER A 157 9.91 5.81 8.52
CA SER A 157 10.66 6.89 9.14
C SER A 157 10.50 6.87 10.66
N SER A 158 11.60 7.15 11.38
CA SER A 158 11.58 7.29 12.84
C SER A 158 12.69 8.25 13.28
N ASN A 159 12.58 8.79 14.48
CA ASN A 159 13.63 9.59 15.13
C ASN A 159 14.80 8.74 15.67
N ASN A 160 14.61 7.43 15.80
CA ASN A 160 15.63 6.48 16.27
C ASN A 160 15.95 5.47 15.16
N ARG A 161 17.25 5.17 14.96
CA ARG A 161 17.75 4.23 13.95
C ARG A 161 17.21 2.82 14.15
N GLN A 162 17.34 2.33 15.39
CA GLN A 162 16.95 0.97 15.75
C GLN A 162 15.44 0.83 15.61
N LEU A 163 14.70 1.79 16.15
CA LEU A 163 13.23 1.80 16.07
C LEU A 163 12.72 1.78 14.63
N SER A 164 13.36 2.52 13.69
CA SER A 164 12.95 2.51 12.28
C SER A 164 13.13 1.13 11.64
N MET A 165 14.21 0.42 11.96
CA MET A 165 14.46 -0.94 11.48
C MET A 165 13.51 -1.95 12.11
N ASP A 166 13.31 -1.87 13.43
CA ASP A 166 12.46 -2.81 14.16
C ASP A 166 10.99 -2.70 13.76
N ILE A 167 10.49 -1.48 13.54
CA ILE A 167 9.14 -1.25 13.00
C ILE A 167 9.06 -1.80 11.56
N ALA A 168 10.07 -1.55 10.71
CA ALA A 168 10.10 -2.06 9.35
C ALA A 168 10.07 -3.59 9.31
N THR A 169 10.87 -4.24 10.17
CA THR A 169 10.90 -5.70 10.30
C THR A 169 9.54 -6.24 10.78
N SER A 170 8.94 -5.57 11.75
CA SER A 170 7.61 -5.95 12.25
C SER A 170 6.51 -5.78 11.22
N ILE A 171 6.57 -4.72 10.41
CA ILE A 171 5.63 -4.48 9.30
C ILE A 171 5.80 -5.56 8.23
N LEU A 172 7.04 -5.90 7.86
CA LEU A 172 7.31 -6.95 6.87
C LEU A 172 6.73 -8.28 7.32
N GLY A 173 7.05 -8.75 8.53
CA GLY A 173 6.55 -10.02 9.03
C GLY A 173 5.03 -10.06 9.20
N GLN A 174 4.40 -8.94 9.62
CA GLN A 174 2.95 -8.87 9.73
C GLN A 174 2.27 -8.83 8.36
N LEU A 175 2.87 -8.13 7.39
CA LEU A 175 2.36 -8.06 6.02
C LEU A 175 2.43 -9.42 5.33
N GLU A 176 3.54 -10.14 5.49
CA GLU A 176 3.70 -11.50 4.98
C GLU A 176 2.63 -12.44 5.55
N LEU A 177 2.41 -12.39 6.85
CA LEU A 177 1.40 -13.20 7.53
C LEU A 177 -0.03 -12.88 7.04
N GLU A 178 -0.39 -11.59 6.93
CA GLU A 178 -1.73 -11.19 6.50
C GLU A 178 -2.00 -11.58 5.04
N LEU A 179 -1.04 -11.33 4.15
CA LEU A 179 -1.19 -11.66 2.74
C LEU A 179 -1.25 -13.18 2.51
N THR A 180 -0.42 -13.94 3.24
CA THR A 180 -0.46 -15.40 3.19
C THR A 180 -1.80 -15.92 3.69
N ASN A 181 -2.29 -15.46 4.84
CA ASN A 181 -3.58 -15.89 5.37
C ASN A 181 -4.73 -15.54 4.41
N PHE A 182 -4.73 -14.33 3.84
CA PHE A 182 -5.74 -13.92 2.88
C PHE A 182 -5.74 -14.81 1.62
N GLN A 183 -4.56 -15.16 1.12
CA GLN A 183 -4.42 -16.03 -0.04
C GLN A 183 -4.89 -17.46 0.26
N LEU A 184 -4.47 -18.01 1.39
CA LEU A 184 -4.88 -19.36 1.81
C LEU A 184 -6.38 -19.45 2.05
N GLU A 185 -6.99 -18.45 2.69
CA GLU A 185 -8.46 -18.40 2.89
C GLU A 185 -9.23 -18.37 1.55
N ARG A 186 -8.71 -17.61 0.57
CA ARG A 186 -9.31 -17.55 -0.77
C ARG A 186 -9.23 -18.89 -1.49
N LEU A 187 -8.07 -19.56 -1.39
CA LEU A 187 -7.87 -20.88 -2.00
C LEU A 187 -8.71 -21.96 -1.31
N ASP A 188 -8.81 -21.91 0.00
CA ASP A 188 -9.64 -22.84 0.79
C ASP A 188 -11.12 -22.74 0.39
N LYS A 189 -11.64 -21.51 0.28
CA LYS A 189 -12.99 -21.27 -0.23
C LYS A 189 -13.18 -21.82 -1.64
N LYS A 190 -12.19 -21.63 -2.53
CA LYS A 190 -12.25 -22.14 -3.90
C LYS A 190 -12.27 -23.67 -3.90
N ILE A 191 -11.42 -24.32 -3.11
CA ILE A 191 -11.38 -25.77 -2.94
C ILE A 191 -12.74 -26.29 -2.46
N GLY A 192 -13.34 -25.66 -1.45
CA GLY A 192 -14.66 -26.03 -0.95
C GLY A 192 -15.76 -25.95 -2.02
N VAL A 193 -15.76 -24.90 -2.84
CA VAL A 193 -16.73 -24.77 -3.95
C VAL A 193 -16.56 -25.89 -4.99
N ILE A 194 -15.30 -26.16 -5.41
CA ILE A 194 -15.04 -27.22 -6.40
C ILE A 194 -15.40 -28.59 -5.82
N GLN A 195 -15.09 -28.83 -4.55
CA GLN A 195 -15.41 -30.12 -3.90
C GLN A 195 -16.92 -30.35 -3.85
N ASN A 196 -17.71 -29.35 -3.47
CA ASN A 196 -19.17 -29.45 -3.51
C ASN A 196 -19.70 -29.74 -4.92
N GLN A 197 -19.08 -29.12 -5.94
CA GLN A 197 -19.45 -29.37 -7.34
C GLN A 197 -19.11 -30.80 -7.78
N VAL A 198 -17.95 -31.33 -7.36
CA VAL A 198 -17.54 -32.72 -7.61
C VAL A 198 -18.55 -33.70 -6.99
N GLU A 199 -18.96 -33.47 -5.74
CA GLU A 199 -19.94 -34.33 -5.05
C GLU A 199 -21.32 -34.30 -5.74
N SER A 200 -21.80 -33.08 -6.09
CA SER A 200 -23.07 -32.93 -6.82
C SER A 200 -23.05 -33.64 -8.16
N THR A 201 -22.00 -33.42 -8.96
CA THR A 201 -21.84 -34.04 -10.29
C THR A 201 -21.70 -35.56 -10.17
N SER A 202 -21.03 -36.05 -9.16
CA SER A 202 -20.92 -37.50 -8.88
C SER A 202 -22.27 -38.11 -8.57
N GLY A 203 -23.08 -37.41 -7.77
CA GLY A 203 -24.45 -37.85 -7.46
C GLY A 203 -25.37 -37.92 -8.69
N GLU A 204 -25.31 -36.87 -9.53
CA GLU A 204 -26.07 -36.80 -10.78
C GLU A 204 -25.65 -37.91 -11.75
N LEU A 205 -24.33 -38.18 -11.86
CA LEU A 205 -23.81 -39.24 -12.71
C LEU A 205 -24.33 -40.61 -12.25
N ALA A 206 -24.29 -40.90 -10.96
CA ALA A 206 -24.80 -42.12 -10.40
C ALA A 206 -26.32 -42.31 -10.67
N LEU A 207 -27.09 -41.23 -10.60
CA LEU A 207 -28.53 -41.26 -10.93
C LEU A 207 -28.76 -41.58 -12.40
N LEU A 208 -28.04 -40.94 -13.33
CA LEU A 208 -28.18 -41.18 -14.77
C LEU A 208 -27.73 -42.61 -15.15
N GLU A 209 -26.70 -43.12 -14.53
CA GLU A 209 -26.25 -44.51 -14.73
C GLU A 209 -27.32 -45.50 -14.25
N GLU A 210 -27.95 -45.27 -13.10
CA GLU A 210 -29.04 -46.07 -12.59
C GLU A 210 -30.29 -45.99 -13.46
N GLU A 211 -30.62 -44.80 -13.99
CA GLU A 211 -31.70 -44.63 -14.97
C GLU A 211 -31.43 -45.41 -16.25
N LEU A 212 -30.21 -45.35 -16.78
CA LEU A 212 -29.84 -46.15 -17.95
C LEU A 212 -29.96 -47.65 -17.69
N ARG A 213 -29.50 -48.09 -16.51
CA ARG A 213 -29.66 -49.49 -16.10
C ARG A 213 -31.11 -49.92 -16.05
N LYS A 214 -32.00 -49.13 -15.42
CA LYS A 214 -33.45 -49.40 -15.39
C LYS A 214 -34.07 -49.40 -16.78
N PHE A 215 -33.69 -48.43 -17.62
CA PHE A 215 -34.15 -48.34 -18.99
C PHE A 215 -33.82 -49.64 -19.79
N ARG A 216 -32.60 -50.14 -19.65
CA ARG A 216 -32.15 -51.40 -20.29
C ARG A 216 -32.91 -52.63 -19.78
N VAL A 217 -33.14 -52.73 -18.48
CA VAL A 217 -33.90 -53.81 -17.87
C VAL A 217 -35.34 -53.82 -18.35
N ASN A 218 -35.99 -52.66 -18.41
CA ASN A 218 -37.38 -52.53 -18.78
C ASN A 218 -37.64 -52.67 -20.30
N ASN A 219 -36.62 -52.52 -21.15
CA ASN A 219 -36.74 -52.55 -22.59
C ASN A 219 -35.84 -53.64 -23.21
N SER A 220 -36.17 -54.88 -23.00
CA SER A 220 -35.37 -56.04 -23.51
C SER A 220 -35.23 -56.06 -25.05
N ASN A 221 -36.12 -55.39 -25.82
CA ASN A 221 -36.15 -55.38 -27.29
C ASN A 221 -35.53 -54.08 -27.89
N ILE A 222 -34.60 -53.43 -27.20
CA ILE A 222 -33.92 -52.17 -27.65
C ILE A 222 -33.33 -52.34 -29.06
N LEU A 223 -32.76 -53.53 -29.38
CA LEU A 223 -32.10 -53.78 -30.66
C LEU A 223 -33.07 -53.77 -31.84
N GLN A 224 -34.35 -54.03 -31.60
CA GLN A 224 -35.36 -54.11 -32.67
C GLN A 224 -36.11 -52.81 -32.87
N SER A 225 -36.03 -51.85 -31.95
CA SER A 225 -36.72 -50.52 -32.03
C SER A 225 -35.75 -49.39 -32.27
N PRO A 226 -35.81 -48.67 -33.40
CA PRO A 226 -34.99 -47.50 -33.70
C PRO A 226 -35.19 -46.38 -32.69
N THR A 227 -36.41 -46.18 -32.18
CA THR A 227 -36.75 -45.15 -31.20
C THR A 227 -36.13 -45.42 -29.83
N LEU A 228 -36.13 -46.66 -29.36
CA LEU A 228 -35.49 -47.06 -28.10
C LEU A 228 -33.97 -46.93 -28.16
N ARG A 229 -33.36 -47.29 -29.29
CA ARG A 229 -31.92 -47.08 -29.53
C ARG A 229 -31.54 -45.60 -29.50
N MET A 230 -32.36 -44.72 -30.07
CA MET A 230 -32.12 -43.28 -30.02
C MET A 230 -32.19 -42.74 -28.58
N GLN A 231 -33.17 -43.19 -27.78
CA GLN A 231 -33.30 -42.83 -26.37
C GLN A 231 -32.11 -43.31 -25.53
N GLU A 232 -31.66 -44.57 -25.73
CA GLU A 232 -30.45 -45.08 -25.08
C GLU A 232 -29.22 -44.27 -25.45
N SER A 233 -29.04 -43.96 -26.75
CA SER A 233 -27.91 -43.18 -27.22
C SER A 233 -27.89 -41.78 -26.61
N ASN A 234 -29.05 -41.13 -26.42
CA ASN A 234 -29.15 -39.83 -25.75
C ASN A 234 -28.70 -39.94 -24.27
N LYS A 235 -29.22 -40.95 -23.52
CA LYS A 235 -28.82 -41.17 -22.13
C LYS A 235 -27.32 -41.46 -22.01
N LEU A 236 -26.76 -42.26 -22.91
CA LEU A 236 -25.30 -42.51 -22.96
C LEU A 236 -24.51 -41.24 -23.23
N ARG A 237 -25.00 -40.33 -24.10
CA ARG A 237 -24.36 -39.04 -24.36
C ARG A 237 -24.37 -38.16 -23.13
N ASP A 238 -25.50 -38.09 -22.40
CA ASP A 238 -25.63 -37.33 -21.18
C ASP A 238 -24.66 -37.82 -20.10
N ILE A 239 -24.58 -39.15 -19.92
CA ILE A 239 -23.61 -39.77 -19.01
C ILE A 239 -22.17 -39.45 -19.43
N LEU A 240 -21.83 -39.49 -20.70
CA LEU A 240 -20.49 -39.20 -21.20
C LEU A 240 -20.11 -37.75 -20.93
N VAL A 241 -21.03 -36.81 -21.20
CA VAL A 241 -20.80 -35.36 -20.91
C VAL A 241 -20.58 -35.14 -19.42
N LEU A 242 -21.44 -35.74 -18.57
CA LEU A 242 -21.33 -35.56 -17.12
C LEU A 242 -20.07 -36.23 -16.55
N SER A 243 -19.68 -37.40 -17.06
CA SER A 243 -18.45 -38.12 -16.70
C SER A 243 -17.19 -37.28 -17.05
N ASN A 244 -17.17 -36.64 -18.23
CA ASN A 244 -16.09 -35.76 -18.62
C ASN A 244 -16.03 -34.50 -17.72
N THR A 245 -17.18 -33.93 -17.37
CA THR A 245 -17.29 -32.81 -16.44
C THR A 245 -16.76 -33.18 -15.05
N TYR A 246 -17.17 -34.35 -14.52
CA TYR A 246 -16.68 -34.85 -13.25
C TYR A 246 -15.16 -35.07 -13.24
N SER A 247 -14.62 -35.63 -14.33
CA SER A 247 -13.16 -35.82 -14.46
C SER A 247 -12.41 -34.51 -14.49
N SER A 248 -12.94 -33.52 -15.21
CA SER A 248 -12.35 -32.20 -15.29
C SER A 248 -12.38 -31.47 -13.94
N LEU A 249 -13.49 -31.53 -13.20
CA LEU A 249 -13.62 -30.99 -11.86
C LEU A 249 -12.66 -31.66 -10.86
N LYS A 250 -12.46 -32.95 -10.95
CA LYS A 250 -11.45 -33.66 -10.14
C LYS A 250 -10.03 -33.14 -10.39
N VAL A 251 -9.66 -32.97 -11.66
CA VAL A 251 -8.35 -32.41 -12.03
C VAL A 251 -8.23 -30.99 -11.48
N GLU A 252 -9.26 -30.15 -11.63
CA GLU A 252 -9.24 -28.78 -11.09
C GLU A 252 -9.11 -28.78 -9.57
N LEU A 253 -9.79 -29.71 -8.85
CA LEU A 253 -9.68 -29.85 -7.41
C LEU A 253 -8.24 -30.18 -6.98
N GLU A 254 -7.60 -31.13 -7.64
CA GLU A 254 -6.20 -31.48 -7.31
C GLU A 254 -5.23 -30.34 -7.64
N LEU A 255 -5.42 -29.63 -8.76
CA LEU A 255 -4.62 -28.45 -9.09
C LEU A 255 -4.82 -27.32 -8.05
N ALA A 256 -6.05 -27.11 -7.57
CA ALA A 256 -6.32 -26.12 -6.53
C ALA A 256 -5.64 -26.48 -5.21
N LYS A 257 -5.63 -27.78 -4.83
CA LYS A 257 -4.91 -28.26 -3.65
C LYS A 257 -3.39 -28.09 -3.79
N ILE A 258 -2.82 -28.45 -4.93
CA ILE A 258 -1.39 -28.24 -5.21
C ILE A 258 -1.05 -26.76 -5.04
N LYS A 259 -1.84 -25.88 -5.65
CA LYS A 259 -1.67 -24.44 -5.55
C LYS A 259 -1.75 -23.92 -4.10
N TYR A 260 -2.64 -24.48 -3.28
CA TYR A 260 -2.73 -24.15 -1.85
C TYR A 260 -1.42 -24.43 -1.11
N PHE A 261 -0.72 -25.52 -1.43
CA PHE A 261 0.58 -25.83 -0.80
C PHE A 261 1.75 -25.01 -1.38
N GLU A 262 1.67 -24.63 -2.65
CA GLU A 262 2.71 -23.83 -3.31
C GLU A 262 2.68 -22.34 -2.90
N GLU A 263 1.50 -21.77 -2.72
CA GLU A 263 1.31 -20.35 -2.41
C GLU A 263 1.53 -19.98 -0.93
N ALA A 264 2.16 -20.84 -0.13
CA ALA A 264 2.54 -20.50 1.24
C ALA A 264 3.57 -19.33 1.33
N ASN A 265 4.28 -19.00 0.24
CA ASN A 265 5.24 -17.90 0.15
C ASN A 265 4.77 -16.85 -0.86
N VAL A 266 3.92 -15.92 -0.42
CA VAL A 266 3.29 -14.90 -1.27
C VAL A 266 4.25 -13.77 -1.65
N LEU A 267 5.22 -13.43 -0.80
CA LEU A 267 6.10 -12.28 -0.96
C LEU A 267 7.54 -12.70 -1.25
N GLN A 268 8.10 -12.14 -2.31
CA GLN A 268 9.54 -12.21 -2.53
C GLN A 268 10.20 -10.92 -2.02
N VAL A 269 10.95 -11.05 -0.92
CA VAL A 269 11.70 -9.94 -0.35
C VAL A 269 12.99 -9.75 -1.16
N ILE A 270 13.12 -8.61 -1.86
CA ILE A 270 14.34 -8.24 -2.59
C ILE A 270 15.35 -7.58 -1.63
N ASP A 271 14.83 -6.68 -0.77
CA ASP A 271 15.66 -5.88 0.13
C ASP A 271 15.01 -5.86 1.51
N SER A 272 15.66 -6.49 2.47
CA SER A 272 15.19 -6.58 3.85
C SER A 272 15.45 -5.29 4.61
N PRO A 273 14.67 -4.98 5.66
CA PRO A 273 14.91 -3.83 6.52
C PRO A 273 16.34 -3.85 7.07
N ASN A 274 17.03 -2.73 6.95
CA ASN A 274 18.38 -2.60 7.48
C ASN A 274 18.53 -1.35 8.34
N LEU A 275 19.56 -1.34 9.19
CA LEU A 275 19.85 -0.21 10.07
C LEU A 275 20.33 0.99 9.23
N PRO A 276 19.62 2.15 9.24
CA PRO A 276 20.02 3.30 8.46
C PRO A 276 21.31 3.92 9.01
N LEU A 277 22.38 3.92 8.20
CA LEU A 277 23.69 4.42 8.59
C LEU A 277 23.75 5.95 8.65
N LYS A 278 22.94 6.64 7.83
CA LYS A 278 22.92 8.10 7.71
C LYS A 278 21.53 8.65 7.99
N LYS A 279 21.47 9.86 8.58
CA LYS A 279 20.20 10.59 8.71
C LYS A 279 19.63 10.96 7.33
N SER A 280 18.34 10.75 7.13
CA SER A 280 17.63 11.08 5.90
C SER A 280 17.03 12.50 5.91
N GLY A 281 16.81 13.07 7.09
CA GLY A 281 16.30 14.41 7.28
C GLY A 281 16.81 15.08 8.57
N PRO A 282 16.64 16.40 8.65
CA PRO A 282 16.44 17.37 7.59
C PRO A 282 17.68 17.56 6.71
N ARG A 283 17.49 17.67 5.38
CA ARG A 283 18.60 17.88 4.43
C ARG A 283 18.99 19.35 4.37
N LEU A 284 20.24 19.66 4.65
CA LEU A 284 20.80 21.01 4.73
C LEU A 284 20.58 21.83 3.44
N ARG A 285 20.63 21.18 2.27
CA ARG A 285 20.39 21.81 0.96
C ARG A 285 19.00 22.43 0.84
N TYR A 286 17.95 21.72 1.23
CA TYR A 286 16.57 22.24 1.18
C TYR A 286 16.33 23.35 2.18
N MET A 287 17.01 23.29 3.32
CA MET A 287 16.95 24.35 4.30
C MET A 287 17.61 25.63 3.80
N LEU A 288 18.79 25.53 3.21
CA LEU A 288 19.47 26.68 2.60
C LEU A 288 18.62 27.30 1.47
N MET A 289 18.02 26.47 0.62
CA MET A 289 17.12 26.95 -0.45
C MET A 289 15.91 27.71 0.14
N ARG A 290 15.30 27.19 1.21
CA ARG A 290 14.19 27.85 1.90
C ARG A 290 14.63 29.18 2.52
N LEU A 291 15.83 29.24 3.13
CA LEU A 291 16.39 30.48 3.69
C LEU A 291 16.59 31.55 2.61
N VAL A 292 17.17 31.19 1.46
CA VAL A 292 17.35 32.12 0.34
C VAL A 292 16.00 32.63 -0.18
N PHE A 293 15.01 31.75 -0.32
CA PHE A 293 13.68 32.12 -0.79
C PHE A 293 12.97 33.09 0.21
N THR A 294 13.00 32.77 1.51
CA THR A 294 12.41 33.65 2.55
C THR A 294 13.13 34.98 2.63
N PHE A 295 14.45 35.00 2.54
CA PHE A 295 15.22 36.24 2.52
C PHE A 295 14.87 37.10 1.30
N SER A 296 14.80 36.50 0.11
CA SER A 296 14.38 37.21 -1.12
C SER A 296 12.97 37.79 -0.99
N PHE A 297 12.02 37.05 -0.44
CA PHE A 297 10.66 37.53 -0.21
C PHE A 297 10.62 38.73 0.76
N PHE A 298 11.31 38.64 1.89
CA PHE A 298 11.33 39.73 2.86
C PHE A 298 12.08 40.96 2.35
N THR A 299 13.12 40.80 1.54
CA THR A 299 13.79 41.93 0.91
C THR A 299 12.90 42.67 -0.09
N LEU A 300 12.16 41.91 -0.93
CA LEU A 300 11.21 42.51 -1.87
C LEU A 300 10.05 43.21 -1.14
N PHE A 301 9.53 42.59 -0.09
CA PHE A 301 8.49 43.17 0.75
C PHE A 301 8.96 44.46 1.43
N TYR A 302 10.17 44.46 1.98
CA TYR A 302 10.77 45.67 2.59
C TYR A 302 10.92 46.80 1.56
N VAL A 303 11.42 46.51 0.37
CA VAL A 303 11.54 47.48 -0.71
C VAL A 303 10.16 48.00 -1.12
N TYR A 304 9.16 47.16 -1.25
CA TYR A 304 7.79 47.54 -1.58
C TYR A 304 7.21 48.50 -0.53
N VAL A 305 7.32 48.16 0.76
CA VAL A 305 6.85 49.03 1.86
C VAL A 305 7.58 50.38 1.88
N THR A 306 8.89 50.40 1.66
CA THR A 306 9.65 51.68 1.62
C THR A 306 9.27 52.54 0.41
N LEU A 307 8.90 51.96 -0.72
CA LEU A 307 8.37 52.67 -1.88
C LEU A 307 6.97 53.22 -1.60
N LEU A 308 6.09 52.47 -0.96
CA LEU A 308 4.76 52.94 -0.56
C LEU A 308 4.84 54.12 0.41
N LEU A 309 5.72 54.05 1.41
CA LEU A 309 5.91 55.14 2.38
C LEU A 309 6.54 56.41 1.79
N LYS A 310 7.24 56.26 0.66
CA LYS A 310 7.81 57.38 -0.09
C LYS A 310 6.85 57.97 -1.15
N SER A 311 5.81 57.24 -1.49
CA SER A 311 4.78 57.74 -2.41
C SER A 311 3.94 58.83 -1.70
N ASP A 312 3.24 59.67 -2.50
CA ASP A 312 2.42 60.76 -1.95
C ASP A 312 1.31 60.26 -1.01
N PHE A 313 0.89 59.01 -1.18
CA PHE A 313 -0.03 58.31 -0.28
C PHE A 313 0.53 58.16 1.16
N GLY A 314 1.83 57.92 1.30
CA GLY A 314 2.52 57.86 2.61
C GLY A 314 2.61 59.25 3.30
N LYS A 315 2.63 60.34 2.52
CA LYS A 315 2.59 61.72 3.07
C LYS A 315 1.19 62.05 3.58
N GLU A 316 0.15 61.60 2.90
CA GLU A 316 -1.24 61.83 3.28
C GLU A 316 -1.61 61.10 4.59
N ILE A 317 -1.20 59.84 4.74
CA ILE A 317 -1.39 59.06 5.97
C ILE A 317 -0.64 59.73 7.14
N LYS A 318 0.58 60.18 6.90
CA LYS A 318 1.37 60.84 7.93
C LYS A 318 0.77 62.19 8.40
N ASN A 319 0.18 62.94 7.47
CA ASN A 319 -0.55 64.16 7.78
C ASN A 319 -1.84 63.90 8.55
N THR A 320 -2.59 62.85 8.19
CA THR A 320 -3.84 62.46 8.88
C THR A 320 -3.56 62.00 10.32
N ILE A 321 -2.47 61.27 10.54
CA ILE A 321 -2.05 60.80 11.88
C ILE A 321 -1.53 61.97 12.73
N SER A 322 -0.82 62.94 12.13
CA SER A 322 -0.35 64.13 12.86
C SER A 322 -1.50 65.04 13.26
N VAL A 323 -2.50 65.24 12.42
CA VAL A 323 -3.71 66.01 12.70
C VAL A 323 -4.54 65.41 13.84
N ASN A 324 -4.69 64.09 13.88
CA ASN A 324 -5.38 63.41 14.98
C ASN A 324 -4.61 63.41 16.30
N ARG A 325 -3.30 63.64 16.28
CA ARG A 325 -2.46 63.76 17.49
C ARG A 325 -2.44 65.16 18.08
N GLU A 326 -2.85 66.19 17.31
CA GLU A 326 -3.03 67.57 17.78
C GLU A 326 -4.47 67.81 18.30
N LEU A 327 -5.38 66.85 18.12
CA LEU A 327 -6.79 66.91 18.57
C LEU A 327 -7.06 66.16 19.87
N ASP A 328 -6.09 65.33 20.37
CA ASP A 328 -6.09 64.72 21.70
C ASP A 328 -5.13 65.48 22.67
#